data_87cad2253e886f9821c18db38678ff4b
#
_entry.id   87cad2253e886f9821c18db38678ff4b
#
_cell.length_a   1.000
_cell.length_b   1.000
_cell.length_c   1.000
_cell.angle_alpha   90.00
_cell.angle_beta   90.00
_cell.angle_gamma   90.00
#
_symmetry.space_group_name_H-M   'P 1'
#
loop_
_entity.id
_entity.type
_entity.pdbx_description
1 polymer ?
#
loop_
_entity_poly.entity_id
_entity_poly.type
_entity_poly.pdbx_seq_one_letter_code
_entity_poly.pdbx_strand_id
1 'polypeptide(L)'
;MAVYAAVFSPTGTSRKGAWAMASALGEARLLDVTLSPAAAQVFSREDLVVFGAPVYGGRVFAGALERLSPLRGQETPCIATVTYGNRDFDDALLELTDFCRERGFVPLAGAALVGEHTYGSIQVGRPTAEDLEQDRAFALEAWDDWNAGWEGFSPPGNRPYREGGKGGSFVPSTLENCTRCGLCRDQCPMGAIGEDCTSIDSSRCISCFRCVKRCPVKAKGCFTPEYESFAQAFSQRLKEPRENQYFLPR
;
A
#
# COMPACT_ATOMS: atom_id res chain seq x y z
N MET A 1 16.61 -5.06 -19.24
CA MET A 1 16.00 -4.76 -17.92
C MET A 1 14.50 -4.64 -18.12
N ALA A 2 13.71 -5.47 -17.47
CA ALA A 2 12.26 -5.25 -17.36
C ALA A 2 11.96 -4.65 -15.98
N VAL A 3 11.04 -3.67 -15.92
CA VAL A 3 10.67 -2.98 -14.68
C VAL A 3 9.26 -3.36 -14.29
N TYR A 4 9.03 -3.60 -13.00
CA TYR A 4 7.73 -4.01 -12.48
C TYR A 4 7.33 -3.18 -11.28
N ALA A 5 6.03 -2.91 -11.15
CA ALA A 5 5.42 -2.43 -9.91
C ALA A 5 4.52 -3.53 -9.35
N ALA A 6 4.94 -4.16 -8.25
CA ALA A 6 4.19 -5.23 -7.57
C ALA A 6 3.46 -4.65 -6.35
N VAL A 7 2.13 -4.57 -6.40
CA VAL A 7 1.39 -3.75 -5.43
C VAL A 7 0.14 -4.42 -4.87
N PHE A 8 -0.10 -4.23 -3.56
CA PHE A 8 -1.41 -4.37 -2.95
C PHE A 8 -1.94 -2.98 -2.59
N SER A 9 -3.04 -2.54 -3.18
CA SER A 9 -3.49 -1.16 -3.06
C SER A 9 -5.02 -1.01 -3.15
N PRO A 10 -5.76 -1.28 -2.06
CA PRO A 10 -7.23 -1.26 -2.08
C PRO A 10 -7.81 0.07 -2.57
N THR A 11 -7.27 1.19 -2.15
CA THR A 11 -7.74 2.54 -2.54
C THR A 11 -6.95 3.14 -3.71
N GLY A 12 -5.91 2.47 -4.20
CA GLY A 12 -5.05 2.94 -5.28
C GLY A 12 -3.88 3.80 -4.83
N THR A 13 -3.78 4.16 -3.55
CA THR A 13 -2.78 5.10 -3.04
C THR A 13 -1.35 4.52 -3.14
N SER A 14 -1.10 3.33 -2.59
CA SER A 14 0.22 2.66 -2.68
C SER A 14 0.63 2.38 -4.12
N ARG A 15 -0.35 2.08 -5.00
CA ARG A 15 -0.08 1.88 -6.42
C ARG A 15 0.46 3.14 -7.10
N LYS A 16 -0.05 4.32 -6.76
CA LYS A 16 0.38 5.57 -7.40
C LYS A 16 1.88 5.83 -7.21
N GLY A 17 2.39 5.74 -5.98
CA GLY A 17 3.80 5.94 -5.69
C GLY A 17 4.70 4.88 -6.33
N ALA A 18 4.40 3.59 -6.09
CA ALA A 18 5.17 2.49 -6.68
C ALA A 18 5.18 2.52 -8.21
N TRP A 19 4.04 2.89 -8.83
CA TRP A 19 3.95 3.05 -10.28
C TRP A 19 4.76 4.24 -10.79
N ALA A 20 4.74 5.37 -10.09
CA ALA A 20 5.53 6.54 -10.46
C ALA A 20 7.03 6.21 -10.46
N MET A 21 7.51 5.54 -9.43
CA MET A 21 8.90 5.06 -9.32
C MET A 21 9.25 4.10 -10.46
N ALA A 22 8.45 3.05 -10.65
CA ALA A 22 8.72 2.06 -11.69
C ALA A 22 8.73 2.68 -13.09
N SER A 23 7.79 3.57 -13.39
CA SER A 23 7.67 4.23 -14.68
C SER A 23 8.79 5.23 -14.98
N ALA A 24 9.47 5.75 -13.95
CA ALA A 24 10.66 6.60 -14.14
C ALA A 24 11.89 5.79 -14.59
N LEU A 25 11.93 4.51 -14.24
CA LEU A 25 13.07 3.61 -14.51
C LEU A 25 12.98 2.87 -15.85
N GLY A 26 11.85 2.95 -16.54
CA GLY A 26 11.66 2.34 -17.86
C GLY A 26 10.22 1.99 -18.18
N GLU A 27 10.01 1.17 -19.21
CA GLU A 27 8.69 0.63 -19.55
C GLU A 27 8.26 -0.36 -18.46
N ALA A 28 7.39 0.12 -17.56
CA ALA A 28 6.98 -0.62 -16.38
C ALA A 28 5.77 -1.53 -16.65
N ARG A 29 5.71 -2.67 -15.95
CA ARG A 29 4.57 -3.59 -15.91
C ARG A 29 3.94 -3.61 -14.53
N LEU A 30 2.61 -3.52 -14.46
CA LEU A 30 1.89 -3.54 -13.18
C LEU A 30 1.49 -4.97 -12.80
N LEU A 31 1.88 -5.38 -11.60
CA LEU A 31 1.45 -6.60 -10.93
C LEU A 31 0.57 -6.21 -9.74
N ASP A 32 -0.71 -5.93 -10.01
CA ASP A 32 -1.68 -5.52 -8.96
C ASP A 32 -2.31 -6.77 -8.31
N VAL A 33 -1.86 -7.08 -7.10
CA VAL A 33 -2.36 -8.23 -6.32
C VAL A 33 -3.53 -7.88 -5.41
N THR A 34 -4.17 -6.74 -5.61
CA THR A 34 -5.25 -6.25 -4.72
C THR A 34 -6.46 -7.18 -4.70
N LEU A 35 -6.85 -7.74 -5.84
CA LEU A 35 -8.03 -8.60 -5.96
C LEU A 35 -7.70 -10.10 -5.97
N SER A 36 -6.50 -10.47 -6.42
CA SER A 36 -6.03 -11.85 -6.49
C SER A 36 -4.55 -11.93 -6.15
N PRO A 37 -4.05 -13.06 -5.64
CA PRO A 37 -2.62 -13.29 -5.50
C PRO A 37 -1.88 -13.16 -6.83
N ALA A 38 -0.59 -12.83 -6.78
CA ALA A 38 0.28 -12.91 -7.95
C ALA A 38 0.30 -14.34 -8.50
N ALA A 39 0.43 -14.47 -9.82
CA ALA A 39 0.89 -15.71 -10.41
C ALA A 39 2.36 -15.95 -9.99
N ALA A 40 2.76 -17.20 -9.88
CA ALA A 40 4.17 -17.53 -9.57
C ALA A 40 5.07 -16.98 -10.69
N GLN A 41 6.03 -16.15 -10.29
CA GLN A 41 6.97 -15.53 -11.22
C GLN A 41 8.35 -15.43 -10.57
N VAL A 42 9.37 -15.72 -11.36
CA VAL A 42 10.78 -15.58 -10.99
C VAL A 42 11.37 -14.43 -11.81
N PHE A 43 12.04 -13.51 -11.14
CA PHE A 43 12.71 -12.36 -11.74
C PHE A 43 14.22 -12.60 -11.75
N SER A 44 14.86 -12.17 -12.82
CA SER A 44 16.31 -12.26 -12.98
C SER A 44 17.01 -11.09 -12.29
N ARG A 45 18.34 -11.15 -12.18
CA ARG A 45 19.17 -10.04 -11.69
C ARG A 45 19.10 -8.78 -12.58
N GLU A 46 18.68 -8.96 -13.84
CA GLU A 46 18.55 -7.86 -14.80
C GLU A 46 17.18 -7.16 -14.73
N ASP A 47 16.26 -7.67 -13.95
CA ASP A 47 14.95 -7.07 -13.74
C ASP A 47 14.99 -6.13 -12.52
N LEU A 48 13.99 -5.25 -12.40
CA LEU A 48 13.79 -4.40 -11.24
C LEU A 48 12.33 -4.46 -10.79
N VAL A 49 12.11 -4.61 -9.48
CA VAL A 49 10.75 -4.65 -8.93
C VAL A 49 10.57 -3.57 -7.87
N VAL A 50 9.58 -2.68 -8.07
CA VAL A 50 9.12 -1.74 -7.05
C VAL A 50 7.93 -2.35 -6.32
N PHE A 51 8.10 -2.69 -5.04
CA PHE A 51 7.04 -3.20 -4.19
C PHE A 51 6.28 -2.06 -3.52
N GLY A 52 4.94 -2.16 -3.50
CA GLY A 52 4.09 -1.18 -2.85
C GLY A 52 2.99 -1.81 -2.00
N ALA A 53 2.97 -1.50 -0.69
CA ALA A 53 1.99 -2.04 0.24
C ALA A 53 1.50 -0.99 1.26
N PRO A 54 0.24 -1.11 1.77
CA PRO A 54 -0.27 -0.20 2.79
C PRO A 54 0.16 -0.60 4.18
N VAL A 55 0.34 0.40 5.04
CA VAL A 55 0.60 0.23 6.47
C VAL A 55 -0.71 0.11 7.24
N TYR A 56 -0.87 -0.99 7.96
CA TYR A 56 -1.99 -1.25 8.86
C TYR A 56 -1.49 -1.46 10.29
N GLY A 57 -1.75 -0.49 11.16
CA GLY A 57 -1.31 -0.54 12.55
C GLY A 57 0.22 -0.53 12.74
N GLY A 58 0.98 0.05 11.80
CA GLY A 58 2.45 0.14 11.87
C GLY A 58 3.20 -1.06 11.29
N ARG A 59 2.49 -1.95 10.63
CA ARG A 59 3.00 -3.14 9.92
C ARG A 59 2.46 -3.16 8.49
N VAL A 60 3.07 -3.92 7.62
CA VAL A 60 2.47 -4.24 6.32
C VAL A 60 1.18 -5.02 6.55
N PHE A 61 0.13 -4.77 5.77
CA PHE A 61 -1.05 -5.64 5.81
C PHE A 61 -0.65 -7.08 5.46
N ALA A 62 -0.88 -8.02 6.38
CA ALA A 62 -0.42 -9.41 6.25
C ALA A 62 -0.91 -10.08 4.95
N GLY A 63 -2.18 -9.83 4.56
CA GLY A 63 -2.71 -10.34 3.29
C GLY A 63 -2.06 -9.74 2.04
N ALA A 64 -1.34 -8.62 2.13
CA ALA A 64 -0.52 -8.11 1.03
C ALA A 64 0.73 -8.97 0.85
N LEU A 65 1.43 -9.29 1.94
CA LEU A 65 2.61 -10.16 1.92
C LEU A 65 2.27 -11.56 1.41
N GLU A 66 1.14 -12.11 1.87
CA GLU A 66 0.64 -13.40 1.39
C GLU A 66 0.43 -13.39 -0.13
N ARG A 67 -0.22 -12.37 -0.68
CA ARG A 67 -0.51 -12.27 -2.12
C ARG A 67 0.71 -11.95 -2.98
N LEU A 68 1.71 -11.29 -2.43
CA LEU A 68 2.99 -11.05 -3.08
C LEU A 68 3.93 -12.25 -2.97
N SER A 69 3.67 -13.20 -2.07
CA SER A 69 4.57 -14.30 -1.75
C SER A 69 4.93 -15.23 -2.92
N PRO A 70 4.14 -15.38 -4.01
CA PRO A 70 4.54 -16.17 -5.16
C PRO A 70 5.64 -15.54 -6.02
N LEU A 71 5.95 -14.26 -5.81
CA LEU A 71 7.02 -13.58 -6.52
C LEU A 71 8.39 -13.95 -5.91
N ARG A 72 9.37 -14.25 -6.74
CA ARG A 72 10.73 -14.64 -6.36
C ARG A 72 11.77 -13.89 -7.16
N GLY A 73 12.79 -13.39 -6.50
CA GLY A 73 13.98 -12.84 -7.14
C GLY A 73 15.13 -13.85 -7.21
N GLN A 74 16.02 -13.65 -8.15
CA GLN A 74 17.33 -14.28 -8.25
C GLN A 74 18.39 -13.17 -8.17
N GLU A 75 18.65 -12.66 -6.96
CA GLU A 75 19.43 -11.45 -6.71
C GLU A 75 18.86 -10.23 -7.46
N THR A 76 17.53 -10.19 -7.61
CA THR A 76 16.84 -9.14 -8.36
C THR A 76 16.79 -7.85 -7.54
N PRO A 77 17.30 -6.72 -8.04
CA PRO A 77 17.18 -5.44 -7.36
C PRO A 77 15.72 -5.06 -7.13
N CYS A 78 15.42 -4.46 -5.98
CA CYS A 78 14.08 -3.97 -5.70
C CYS A 78 14.08 -2.68 -4.87
N ILE A 79 13.01 -1.90 -5.01
CA ILE A 79 12.69 -0.77 -4.13
C ILE A 79 11.48 -1.17 -3.29
N ALA A 80 11.58 -1.05 -1.97
CA ALA A 80 10.48 -1.33 -1.06
C ALA A 80 9.73 -0.05 -0.70
N THR A 81 8.42 0.04 -0.96
CA THR A 81 7.62 1.20 -0.59
C THR A 81 6.43 0.85 0.28
N VAL A 82 6.23 1.59 1.36
CA VAL A 82 5.04 1.49 2.20
C VAL A 82 4.27 2.79 2.19
N THR A 83 2.94 2.71 2.20
CA THR A 83 2.08 3.91 2.23
C THR A 83 1.28 3.96 3.52
N TYR A 84 1.39 5.06 4.24
CA TYR A 84 0.73 5.27 5.51
C TYR A 84 -0.09 6.56 5.55
N GLY A 85 -1.11 6.59 6.42
CA GLY A 85 -2.05 7.71 6.53
C GLY A 85 -1.65 8.74 7.57
N ASN A 86 -0.44 9.32 7.46
CA ASN A 86 0.04 10.44 8.28
C ASN A 86 0.25 10.15 9.79
N ARG A 87 -0.04 8.93 10.30
CA ARG A 87 0.25 8.62 11.71
C ARG A 87 1.73 8.25 11.89
N ASP A 88 2.10 7.10 11.42
CA ASP A 88 3.45 6.56 11.37
C ASP A 88 3.47 5.27 10.55
N PHE A 89 4.63 4.88 10.02
CA PHE A 89 4.81 3.60 9.33
C PHE A 89 5.47 2.55 10.22
N ASP A 90 6.02 2.95 11.37
CA ASP A 90 6.65 2.11 12.40
C ASP A 90 7.60 1.07 11.75
N ASP A 91 7.31 -0.24 11.88
CA ASP A 91 8.16 -1.31 11.38
C ASP A 91 7.80 -1.80 9.97
N ALA A 92 6.80 -1.20 9.32
CA ALA A 92 6.28 -1.70 8.04
C ALA A 92 7.32 -1.68 6.90
N LEU A 93 8.17 -0.67 6.83
CA LEU A 93 9.20 -0.60 5.79
C LEU A 93 10.28 -1.67 6.00
N LEU A 94 10.70 -1.88 7.26
CA LEU A 94 11.62 -2.95 7.63
C LEU A 94 11.03 -4.33 7.30
N GLU A 95 9.77 -4.57 7.65
CA GLU A 95 9.06 -5.82 7.37
C GLU A 95 8.97 -6.11 5.87
N LEU A 96 8.60 -5.11 5.05
CA LEU A 96 8.55 -5.29 3.60
C LEU A 96 9.94 -5.56 3.01
N THR A 97 10.96 -4.89 3.52
CA THR A 97 12.35 -5.08 3.10
C THR A 97 12.84 -6.49 3.44
N ASP A 98 12.56 -6.98 4.64
CA ASP A 98 12.92 -8.35 5.05
C ASP A 98 12.17 -9.39 4.22
N PHE A 99 10.85 -9.17 3.97
CA PHE A 99 10.06 -10.01 3.06
C PHE A 99 10.70 -10.09 1.67
N CYS A 100 11.17 -8.97 1.11
CA CYS A 100 11.84 -8.97 -0.19
C CYS A 100 13.13 -9.80 -0.16
N ARG A 101 13.97 -9.64 0.88
CA ARG A 101 15.20 -10.42 1.05
C ARG A 101 14.94 -11.91 1.15
N GLU A 102 13.96 -12.32 1.95
CA GLU A 102 13.56 -13.73 2.09
C GLU A 102 13.05 -14.35 0.78
N ARG A 103 12.67 -13.52 -0.18
CA ARG A 103 12.20 -13.94 -1.51
C ARG A 103 13.27 -13.85 -2.60
N GLY A 104 14.52 -13.59 -2.24
CA GLY A 104 15.66 -13.54 -3.15
C GLY A 104 15.81 -12.22 -3.90
N PHE A 105 15.12 -11.16 -3.44
CA PHE A 105 15.33 -9.80 -3.93
C PHE A 105 16.44 -9.10 -3.14
N VAL A 106 17.08 -8.11 -3.77
CA VAL A 106 18.09 -7.23 -3.17
C VAL A 106 17.50 -5.83 -3.03
N PRO A 107 17.02 -5.45 -1.83
CA PRO A 107 16.51 -4.10 -1.61
C PRO A 107 17.62 -3.07 -1.72
N LEU A 108 17.56 -2.24 -2.74
CA LEU A 108 18.54 -1.19 -2.98
C LEU A 108 18.15 0.13 -2.30
N ALA A 109 16.86 0.35 -2.08
CA ALA A 109 16.34 1.53 -1.41
C ALA A 109 14.93 1.28 -0.87
N GLY A 110 14.41 2.21 -0.06
CA GLY A 110 13.05 2.14 0.43
C GLY A 110 12.42 3.50 0.70
N ALA A 111 11.09 3.54 0.68
CA ALA A 111 10.35 4.77 0.93
C ALA A 111 9.11 4.54 1.82
N ALA A 112 8.86 5.49 2.72
CA ALA A 112 7.63 5.59 3.49
C ALA A 112 6.81 6.79 2.99
N LEU A 113 5.77 6.51 2.21
CA LEU A 113 4.99 7.48 1.46
C LEU A 113 3.72 7.86 2.22
N VAL A 114 3.47 9.15 2.34
CA VAL A 114 2.23 9.64 2.93
C VAL A 114 1.11 9.58 1.90
N GLY A 115 0.00 8.99 2.29
CA GLY A 115 -1.20 8.91 1.46
C GLY A 115 -2.45 9.37 2.20
N GLU A 116 -3.51 9.66 1.47
CA GLU A 116 -4.82 9.90 2.04
C GLU A 116 -5.25 8.75 2.94
N HIS A 117 -5.51 9.05 4.21
CA HIS A 117 -5.94 8.04 5.17
C HIS A 117 -7.33 7.49 4.82
N THR A 118 -7.57 6.24 5.19
CA THR A 118 -8.86 5.57 4.98
C THR A 118 -9.97 6.21 5.82
N TYR A 119 -9.67 6.61 7.07
CA TYR A 119 -10.62 7.19 8.01
C TYR A 119 -10.46 8.70 8.11
N GLY A 120 -11.57 9.40 8.30
CA GLY A 120 -11.59 10.83 8.49
C GLY A 120 -11.15 11.62 7.24
N SER A 121 -10.71 12.87 7.48
CA SER A 121 -10.21 13.78 6.44
C SER A 121 -8.74 14.10 6.69
N ILE A 122 -7.87 13.11 6.46
CA ILE A 122 -6.43 13.19 6.73
C ILE A 122 -5.67 13.07 5.43
N GLN A 123 -4.86 14.08 5.09
CA GLN A 123 -4.03 14.11 3.88
C GLN A 123 -4.84 13.84 2.60
N VAL A 124 -6.05 14.41 2.53
CA VAL A 124 -6.98 14.24 1.40
C VAL A 124 -6.31 14.67 0.10
N GLY A 125 -6.41 13.81 -0.92
CA GLY A 125 -5.83 14.04 -2.24
C GLY A 125 -4.39 13.54 -2.41
N ARG A 126 -3.70 13.15 -1.34
CA ARG A 126 -2.34 12.58 -1.48
C ARG A 126 -2.35 11.13 -2.00
N PRO A 127 -1.32 10.73 -2.78
CA PRO A 127 -0.19 11.54 -3.24
C PRO A 127 -0.62 12.62 -4.23
N THR A 128 -0.02 13.80 -4.12
CA THR A 128 -0.14 14.92 -5.06
C THR A 128 0.75 14.70 -6.29
N ALA A 129 0.70 15.61 -7.26
CA ALA A 129 1.63 15.59 -8.39
C ALA A 129 3.08 15.79 -7.94
N GLU A 130 3.30 16.65 -6.94
CA GLU A 130 4.62 16.90 -6.35
C GLU A 130 5.15 15.66 -5.60
N ASP A 131 4.33 14.98 -4.80
CA ASP A 131 4.69 13.70 -4.18
C ASP A 131 5.19 12.69 -5.23
N LEU A 132 4.45 12.57 -6.33
CA LEU A 132 4.80 11.62 -7.40
C LEU A 132 6.07 12.02 -8.16
N GLU A 133 6.38 13.30 -8.25
CA GLU A 133 7.64 13.76 -8.84
C GLU A 133 8.83 13.47 -7.94
N GLN A 134 8.68 13.66 -6.63
CA GLN A 134 9.69 13.26 -5.64
C GLN A 134 9.90 11.74 -5.67
N ASP A 135 8.83 10.94 -5.78
CA ASP A 135 8.91 9.49 -5.91
C ASP A 135 9.73 9.06 -7.14
N ARG A 136 9.54 9.74 -8.30
CA ARG A 136 10.32 9.47 -9.52
C ARG A 136 11.79 9.82 -9.35
N ALA A 137 12.09 11.01 -8.80
CA ALA A 137 13.45 11.47 -8.57
C ALA A 137 14.20 10.52 -7.64
N PHE A 138 13.56 10.09 -6.54
CA PHE A 138 14.11 9.10 -5.62
C PHE A 138 14.44 7.78 -6.31
N ALA A 139 13.55 7.27 -7.16
CA ALA A 139 13.79 6.00 -7.85
C ALA A 139 14.99 6.07 -8.80
N LEU A 140 15.15 7.19 -9.51
CA LEU A 140 16.31 7.43 -10.38
C LEU A 140 17.62 7.49 -9.57
N GLU A 141 17.64 8.24 -8.46
CA GLU A 141 18.80 8.32 -7.57
C GLU A 141 19.17 6.95 -7.01
N ALA A 142 18.16 6.17 -6.52
CA ALA A 142 18.39 4.83 -6.02
C ALA A 142 18.97 3.87 -7.08
N TRP A 143 18.58 4.03 -8.33
CA TRP A 143 19.08 3.23 -9.45
C TRP A 143 20.51 3.63 -9.84
N ASP A 144 20.81 4.94 -9.80
CA ASP A 144 22.16 5.44 -10.06
C ASP A 144 23.14 4.99 -8.99
N ASP A 145 22.73 5.00 -7.71
CA ASP A 145 23.54 4.48 -6.60
C ASP A 145 23.83 2.98 -6.77
N TRP A 146 22.80 2.19 -7.13
CA TRP A 146 22.98 0.76 -7.42
C TRP A 146 24.01 0.53 -8.54
N ASN A 147 23.91 1.28 -9.64
CA ASN A 147 24.85 1.17 -10.77
C ASN A 147 26.26 1.65 -10.41
N ALA A 148 26.39 2.53 -9.43
CA ALA A 148 27.69 2.96 -8.87
C ALA A 148 28.29 1.94 -7.89
N GLY A 149 27.57 0.83 -7.61
CA GLY A 149 28.04 -0.25 -6.74
C GLY A 149 27.79 0.00 -5.26
N TRP A 150 26.86 0.91 -4.90
CA TRP A 150 26.43 1.08 -3.53
C TRP A 150 25.54 -0.09 -3.11
N GLU A 151 25.89 -0.72 -2.01
CA GLU A 151 25.13 -1.85 -1.43
C GLU A 151 24.80 -1.54 0.03
N GLY A 152 23.74 -2.16 0.55
CA GLY A 152 23.49 -2.14 1.98
C GLY A 152 22.44 -1.16 2.48
N PHE A 153 21.30 -1.11 1.84
CA PHE A 153 20.12 -0.40 2.38
C PHE A 153 19.59 -1.10 3.65
N SER A 154 19.39 -0.31 4.72
CA SER A 154 18.76 -0.76 5.96
C SER A 154 17.71 0.27 6.40
N PRO A 155 16.40 -0.05 6.32
CA PRO A 155 15.34 0.85 6.75
C PRO A 155 15.26 0.94 8.27
N PRO A 156 14.68 2.03 8.82
CA PRO A 156 14.35 2.12 10.23
C PRO A 156 13.28 1.10 10.62
N GLY A 157 13.27 0.70 11.87
CA GLY A 157 12.31 -0.24 12.46
C GLY A 157 12.94 -1.05 13.58
N ASN A 158 12.13 -1.87 14.24
CA ASN A 158 12.54 -2.69 15.38
C ASN A 158 12.31 -4.18 15.11
N ARG A 159 13.13 -5.03 15.74
CA ARG A 159 12.89 -6.46 15.84
C ARG A 159 12.90 -6.88 17.31
N PRO A 160 11.90 -7.64 17.80
CA PRO A 160 10.74 -8.11 17.04
C PRO A 160 9.85 -6.95 16.58
N TYR A 161 9.17 -7.13 15.44
CA TYR A 161 8.23 -6.12 14.95
C TYR A 161 7.09 -5.91 15.96
N ARG A 162 6.56 -4.71 16.00
CA ARG A 162 5.36 -4.41 16.79
C ARG A 162 4.15 -5.24 16.36
N GLU A 163 3.15 -5.36 17.21
CA GLU A 163 1.88 -5.92 16.82
C GLU A 163 1.15 -5.01 15.83
N GLY A 164 0.54 -5.61 14.79
CA GLY A 164 -0.15 -4.87 13.73
C GLY A 164 -0.42 -5.74 12.50
N GLY A 165 -0.53 -5.11 11.32
CA GLY A 165 -0.73 -5.81 10.05
C GLY A 165 -2.14 -6.38 9.83
N LYS A 166 -3.05 -6.13 10.76
CA LYS A 166 -4.47 -6.54 10.69
C LYS A 166 -5.31 -5.41 10.11
N GLY A 167 -6.50 -5.74 9.61
CA GLY A 167 -7.51 -4.77 9.21
C GLY A 167 -7.98 -3.89 10.37
N GLY A 168 -8.68 -2.82 10.03
CA GLY A 168 -9.32 -1.96 11.02
C GLY A 168 -10.63 -2.55 11.56
N SER A 169 -11.23 -1.87 12.54
CA SER A 169 -12.44 -2.33 13.24
C SER A 169 -13.75 -1.73 12.69
N PHE A 170 -13.68 -0.69 11.85
CA PHE A 170 -14.89 -0.04 11.32
C PHE A 170 -15.35 -0.72 10.04
N VAL A 171 -16.45 -1.47 10.15
CA VAL A 171 -17.09 -2.14 9.00
C VAL A 171 -18.09 -1.18 8.38
N PRO A 172 -18.00 -0.89 7.06
CA PRO A 172 -18.97 -0.05 6.39
C PRO A 172 -20.37 -0.66 6.41
N SER A 173 -21.39 0.18 6.38
CA SER A 173 -22.79 -0.18 6.16
C SER A 173 -23.28 0.34 4.81
N THR A 174 -24.54 0.05 4.50
CA THR A 174 -25.14 0.42 3.21
C THR A 174 -26.46 1.17 3.43
N LEU A 175 -26.60 2.34 2.82
CA LEU A 175 -27.82 3.13 2.84
C LEU A 175 -28.87 2.61 1.83
N GLU A 176 -30.12 3.01 2.02
CA GLU A 176 -31.26 2.58 1.20
C GLU A 176 -31.18 3.00 -0.28
N ASN A 177 -30.44 4.07 -0.58
CA ASN A 177 -30.21 4.52 -1.95
C ASN A 177 -29.24 3.63 -2.76
N CYS A 178 -28.86 2.47 -2.25
CA CYS A 178 -28.01 1.51 -2.94
C CYS A 178 -28.72 0.94 -4.19
N THR A 179 -28.10 1.11 -5.35
CA THR A 179 -28.61 0.60 -6.63
C THR A 179 -28.27 -0.88 -6.88
N ARG A 180 -27.57 -1.54 -5.97
CA ARG A 180 -27.10 -2.93 -6.10
C ARG A 180 -26.31 -3.19 -7.38
N CYS A 181 -25.52 -2.23 -7.84
CA CYS A 181 -24.76 -2.32 -9.10
C CYS A 181 -23.59 -3.34 -9.09
N GLY A 182 -23.31 -4.00 -7.98
CA GLY A 182 -22.27 -5.04 -7.86
C GLY A 182 -20.84 -4.51 -7.66
N LEU A 183 -20.53 -3.27 -8.01
CA LEU A 183 -19.16 -2.74 -8.04
C LEU A 183 -18.38 -2.93 -6.74
N CYS A 184 -19.02 -2.71 -5.59
CA CYS A 184 -18.36 -2.85 -4.29
C CYS A 184 -18.06 -4.32 -3.94
N ARG A 185 -18.94 -5.26 -4.34
CA ARG A 185 -18.77 -6.70 -4.18
C ARG A 185 -17.60 -7.20 -5.05
N ASP A 186 -17.63 -6.89 -6.34
CA ASP A 186 -16.66 -7.39 -7.32
C ASP A 186 -15.24 -6.84 -7.08
N GLN A 187 -15.17 -5.67 -6.45
CA GLN A 187 -13.89 -5.02 -6.11
C GLN A 187 -13.48 -5.16 -4.64
N CYS A 188 -14.19 -5.96 -3.84
CA CYS A 188 -13.77 -6.19 -2.46
C CYS A 188 -12.53 -7.11 -2.43
N PRO A 189 -11.37 -6.63 -1.93
CA PRO A 189 -10.16 -7.45 -1.93
C PRO A 189 -10.28 -8.71 -1.08
N MET A 190 -11.21 -8.71 -0.12
CA MET A 190 -11.43 -9.83 0.79
C MET A 190 -12.72 -10.62 0.48
N GLY A 191 -13.46 -10.24 -0.55
CA GLY A 191 -14.75 -10.85 -0.85
C GLY A 191 -15.74 -10.81 0.34
N ALA A 192 -15.68 -9.74 1.12
CA ALA A 192 -16.48 -9.59 2.34
C ALA A 192 -17.90 -9.07 2.09
N ILE A 193 -18.26 -8.72 0.84
CA ILE A 193 -19.56 -8.14 0.50
C ILE A 193 -20.41 -9.21 -0.18
N GLY A 194 -21.61 -9.43 0.36
CA GLY A 194 -22.55 -10.44 -0.14
C GLY A 194 -23.15 -10.13 -1.51
N GLU A 195 -23.82 -11.13 -2.10
CA GLU A 195 -24.47 -11.03 -3.42
C GLU A 195 -25.56 -9.94 -3.46
N ASP A 196 -26.18 -9.64 -2.33
CA ASP A 196 -27.13 -8.57 -2.17
C ASP A 196 -26.50 -7.16 -2.26
N CYS A 197 -25.18 -7.06 -2.31
CA CYS A 197 -24.40 -5.82 -2.29
C CYS A 197 -24.55 -4.99 -1.01
N THR A 198 -25.29 -5.47 -0.02
CA THR A 198 -25.62 -4.72 1.21
C THR A 198 -25.02 -5.33 2.46
N SER A 199 -25.07 -6.65 2.59
CA SER A 199 -24.44 -7.38 3.69
C SER A 199 -22.91 -7.34 3.60
N ILE A 200 -22.25 -7.21 4.75
CA ILE A 200 -20.77 -7.23 4.85
C ILE A 200 -20.38 -8.19 5.97
N ASP A 201 -19.60 -9.19 5.64
CA ASP A 201 -18.98 -10.08 6.59
C ASP A 201 -17.85 -9.36 7.35
N SER A 202 -18.12 -9.05 8.62
CA SER A 202 -17.18 -8.32 9.48
C SER A 202 -15.90 -9.11 9.76
N SER A 203 -15.95 -10.45 9.73
CA SER A 203 -14.79 -11.29 9.98
C SER A 203 -13.78 -11.26 8.83
N ARG A 204 -14.25 -10.95 7.61
CA ARG A 204 -13.44 -10.83 6.40
C ARG A 204 -13.07 -9.38 6.06
N CYS A 205 -13.85 -8.42 6.55
CA CYS A 205 -13.66 -7.03 6.23
C CYS A 205 -12.39 -6.46 6.88
N ILE A 206 -11.47 -5.95 6.08
CA ILE A 206 -10.25 -5.28 6.55
C ILE A 206 -10.39 -3.76 6.71
N SER A 207 -11.59 -3.24 6.61
CA SER A 207 -11.89 -1.80 6.76
C SER A 207 -11.08 -0.88 5.84
N CYS A 208 -10.74 -1.34 4.64
CA CYS A 208 -9.97 -0.56 3.66
C CYS A 208 -10.78 0.55 2.97
N PHE A 209 -12.08 0.58 3.15
CA PHE A 209 -13.02 1.54 2.57
C PHE A 209 -12.97 1.66 1.03
N ARG A 210 -12.44 0.66 0.33
CA ARG A 210 -12.50 0.63 -1.13
C ARG A 210 -13.94 0.71 -1.64
N CYS A 211 -14.85 -0.03 -1.01
CA CYS A 211 -16.28 0.01 -1.32
C CYS A 211 -16.91 1.39 -1.08
N VAL A 212 -16.46 2.12 -0.06
CA VAL A 212 -16.91 3.49 0.23
C VAL A 212 -16.41 4.46 -0.84
N LYS A 213 -15.09 4.46 -1.11
CA LYS A 213 -14.48 5.38 -2.08
C LYS A 213 -14.94 5.15 -3.53
N ARG A 214 -15.37 3.95 -3.86
CA ARG A 214 -15.77 3.58 -5.23
C ARG A 214 -17.28 3.49 -5.45
N CYS A 215 -18.11 3.74 -4.43
CA CYS A 215 -19.55 3.73 -4.58
C CYS A 215 -20.03 4.93 -5.41
N PRO A 216 -20.61 4.73 -6.61
CA PRO A 216 -21.00 5.82 -7.50
C PRO A 216 -22.14 6.67 -6.94
N VAL A 217 -22.99 6.07 -6.10
CA VAL A 217 -24.13 6.74 -5.46
C VAL A 217 -23.88 7.05 -3.97
N LYS A 218 -22.63 6.86 -3.49
CA LYS A 218 -22.20 7.12 -2.10
C LYS A 218 -23.08 6.41 -1.05
N ALA A 219 -23.60 5.23 -1.38
CA ALA A 219 -24.43 4.44 -0.48
C ALA A 219 -23.61 3.62 0.56
N LYS A 220 -22.30 3.52 0.43
CA LYS A 220 -21.42 2.84 1.39
C LYS A 220 -20.72 3.84 2.29
N GLY A 221 -20.67 3.55 3.59
CA GLY A 221 -19.99 4.37 4.58
C GLY A 221 -20.06 3.78 5.98
N CYS A 222 -19.40 4.41 6.95
CA CYS A 222 -19.63 4.17 8.36
C CYS A 222 -20.45 5.36 8.91
N PHE A 223 -21.68 5.10 9.30
CA PHE A 223 -22.66 6.11 9.69
C PHE A 223 -23.03 6.01 11.18
N THR A 224 -22.10 5.50 12.00
CA THR A 224 -22.32 5.37 13.43
C THR A 224 -21.70 6.55 14.18
N PRO A 225 -22.34 7.03 15.28
CA PRO A 225 -21.79 8.12 16.09
C PRO A 225 -20.37 7.83 16.60
N GLU A 226 -20.05 6.56 16.88
CA GLU A 226 -18.73 6.12 17.33
C GLU A 226 -17.67 6.33 16.25
N TYR A 227 -17.99 6.01 14.99
CA TYR A 227 -17.08 6.27 13.87
C TYR A 227 -16.91 7.77 13.62
N GLU A 228 -18.00 8.53 13.64
CA GLU A 228 -17.97 9.99 13.41
C GLU A 228 -17.09 10.67 14.45
N SER A 229 -17.31 10.37 15.72
CA SER A 229 -16.50 10.88 16.83
C SER A 229 -15.02 10.48 16.70
N PHE A 230 -14.77 9.22 16.41
CA PHE A 230 -13.41 8.73 16.14
C PHE A 230 -12.76 9.47 14.97
N ALA A 231 -13.43 9.55 13.82
CA ALA A 231 -12.91 10.15 12.60
C ALA A 231 -12.59 11.65 12.79
N GLN A 232 -13.44 12.38 13.53
CA GLN A 232 -13.20 13.77 13.88
C GLN A 232 -11.96 13.93 14.78
N ALA A 233 -11.90 13.20 15.88
CA ALA A 233 -10.77 13.27 16.82
C ALA A 233 -9.46 12.82 16.14
N PHE A 234 -9.52 11.78 15.30
CA PHE A 234 -8.37 11.26 14.58
C PHE A 234 -7.86 12.25 13.54
N SER A 235 -8.76 12.89 12.79
CA SER A 235 -8.41 13.95 11.82
C SER A 235 -7.74 15.14 12.51
N GLN A 236 -8.28 15.59 13.66
CA GLN A 236 -7.68 16.68 14.41
C GLN A 236 -6.29 16.32 14.95
N ARG A 237 -6.09 15.11 15.44
CA ARG A 237 -4.80 14.63 15.95
C ARG A 237 -3.73 14.55 14.85
N LEU A 238 -4.11 14.21 13.64
CA LEU A 238 -3.21 14.02 12.49
C LEU A 238 -3.33 15.13 11.44
N LYS A 239 -3.73 16.34 11.84
CA LYS A 239 -3.93 17.46 10.92
C LYS A 239 -2.64 17.98 10.31
N GLU A 240 -1.53 17.95 11.09
CA GLU A 240 -0.23 18.45 10.63
C GLU A 240 0.33 17.46 9.57
N PRO A 241 0.63 17.92 8.35
CA PRO A 241 1.14 17.06 7.31
C PRO A 241 2.55 16.56 7.65
N ARG A 242 2.79 15.30 7.31
CA ARG A 242 4.14 14.73 7.26
C ARG A 242 4.63 14.69 5.82
N GLU A 243 5.94 14.71 5.67
CA GLU A 243 6.61 14.53 4.40
C GLU A 243 6.83 13.03 4.09
N ASN A 244 6.99 12.70 2.81
CA ASN A 244 7.50 11.42 2.39
C ASN A 244 8.93 11.24 2.93
N GLN A 245 9.28 9.99 3.27
CA GLN A 245 10.62 9.67 3.74
C GLN A 245 11.27 8.68 2.77
N TYR A 246 12.48 9.02 2.34
CA TYR A 246 13.26 8.26 1.38
C TYR A 246 14.57 7.79 2.01
N PHE A 247 14.92 6.54 1.76
CA PHE A 247 16.07 5.88 2.37
C PHE A 247 16.92 5.24 1.27
N LEU A 248 18.08 5.83 1.04
CA LEU A 248 19.09 5.35 0.10
C LEU A 248 20.18 4.54 0.83
N PRO A 249 20.98 3.73 0.13
CA PRO A 249 22.20 3.14 0.69
C PRO A 249 23.16 4.26 1.09
N ARG A 250 23.81 4.09 2.22
CA ARG A 250 24.82 5.04 2.73
C ARG A 250 26.07 4.29 3.11
#